data_d62f87b35c1b0ba79f1fe7542af1d338
#
_entry.id   d62f87b35c1b0ba79f1fe7542af1d338
#
_cell.length_a   1.000
_cell.length_b   1.000
_cell.length_c   1.000
_cell.angle_alpha   90.00
_cell.angle_beta   90.00
_cell.angle_gamma   90.00
#
_symmetry.space_group_name_H-M   'P 1'
#
loop_
_entity.id
_entity.type
_entity.pdbx_description
1 polymer ?
#
loop_
_entity_poly.entity_id
_entity_poly.type
_entity_poly.pdbx_seq_one_letter_code
_entity_poly.pdbx_strand_id
1 'polypeptide(L)'
;FVEAFLIRELYPWAVNPKKRLIKAPKLYYRDTGMLHYLLGIFNRDSVFGNLILGSSWESFVIAQVSSALLSDDEMYYYRTHDGAEIDLLIRRNNRWLAAAEIKFSSAPVLTKGAYIAMQDLGIELLHVIVPKNENYPLAKNVRVIGLRGFLEFLENTK
;
A
#
# COMPACT_ATOMS: atom_id res chain seq x y z
N PHE A 1 -16.46 -13.06 -6.62
CA PHE A 1 -14.98 -13.05 -6.78
C PHE A 1 -14.27 -12.94 -5.42
N VAL A 2 -14.80 -12.19 -4.44
CA VAL A 2 -14.23 -12.13 -3.06
C VAL A 2 -14.37 -13.49 -2.39
N GLU A 3 -15.55 -14.09 -2.40
CA GLU A 3 -15.82 -15.42 -1.83
C GLU A 3 -15.01 -16.55 -2.52
N ALA A 4 -14.67 -16.36 -3.80
CA ALA A 4 -13.78 -17.26 -4.53
C ALA A 4 -12.27 -17.03 -4.24
N PHE A 5 -11.93 -16.17 -3.29
CA PHE A 5 -10.56 -15.82 -2.93
C PHE A 5 -9.70 -15.23 -4.05
N LEU A 6 -10.30 -14.71 -5.12
CA LEU A 6 -9.59 -14.10 -6.23
C LEU A 6 -9.24 -12.64 -5.96
N ILE A 7 -10.10 -11.94 -5.22
CA ILE A 7 -10.00 -10.51 -4.94
C ILE A 7 -9.94 -10.30 -3.42
N ARG A 8 -9.15 -9.32 -3.01
CA ARG A 8 -9.10 -8.78 -1.66
C ARG A 8 -9.72 -7.40 -1.66
N GLU A 9 -10.56 -7.12 -0.69
CA GLU A 9 -11.04 -5.80 -0.37
C GLU A 9 -10.14 -5.17 0.69
N LEU A 10 -9.69 -3.94 0.44
CA LEU A 10 -9.03 -3.10 1.42
C LEU A 10 -9.96 -1.93 1.74
N TYR A 11 -10.44 -1.89 2.97
CA TYR A 11 -11.40 -0.89 3.41
C TYR A 11 -10.72 0.42 3.80
N PRO A 12 -11.42 1.55 3.64
CA PRO A 12 -10.89 2.83 4.08
C PRO A 12 -10.90 2.95 5.60
N TRP A 13 -9.88 3.57 6.17
CA TRP A 13 -9.90 4.00 7.55
C TRP A 13 -10.76 5.24 7.73
N ALA A 14 -11.81 5.16 8.53
CA ALA A 14 -12.79 6.22 8.75
C ALA A 14 -12.65 6.81 10.16
N VAL A 15 -11.86 7.87 10.32
CA VAL A 15 -11.58 8.48 11.65
C VAL A 15 -12.28 9.80 11.87
N ASN A 16 -12.55 10.59 10.83
CA ASN A 16 -12.98 11.96 11.02
C ASN A 16 -14.36 12.23 10.41
N PRO A 17 -15.42 12.38 11.23
CA PRO A 17 -16.76 12.69 10.72
C PRO A 17 -16.86 14.05 10.02
N LYS A 18 -15.86 14.93 10.20
CA LYS A 18 -15.79 16.25 9.56
C LYS A 18 -15.16 16.22 8.17
N LYS A 19 -14.42 15.15 7.81
CA LYS A 19 -13.84 15.00 6.48
C LYS A 19 -14.66 14.06 5.62
N ARG A 20 -14.88 14.46 4.38
CA ARG A 20 -15.59 13.67 3.40
C ARG A 20 -14.67 12.54 2.90
N LEU A 21 -14.81 11.37 3.51
CA LEU A 21 -14.00 10.18 3.20
C LEU A 21 -14.63 9.39 2.04
N ILE A 22 -13.77 8.77 1.21
CA ILE A 22 -14.21 7.77 0.26
C ILE A 22 -14.50 6.50 1.05
N LYS A 23 -15.71 5.93 0.85
CA LYS A 23 -16.18 4.76 1.61
C LYS A 23 -16.04 3.44 0.86
N ALA A 24 -15.83 3.49 -0.45
CA ALA A 24 -15.72 2.28 -1.27
C ALA A 24 -14.38 1.57 -0.99
N PRO A 25 -14.36 0.23 -0.86
CA PRO A 25 -13.11 -0.49 -0.73
C PRO A 25 -12.28 -0.39 -2.00
N LYS A 26 -10.94 -0.39 -1.86
CA LYS A 26 -10.02 -0.69 -2.96
C LYS A 26 -10.02 -2.20 -3.20
N LEU A 27 -10.00 -2.61 -4.48
CA LEU A 27 -10.02 -4.02 -4.87
C LEU A 27 -8.65 -4.42 -5.42
N TYR A 28 -8.08 -5.50 -4.90
CA TYR A 28 -6.79 -6.03 -5.30
C TYR A 28 -6.91 -7.49 -5.71
N TYR A 29 -6.24 -7.88 -6.79
CA TYR A 29 -6.06 -9.30 -7.08
C TYR A 29 -5.13 -9.93 -6.05
N ARG A 30 -5.51 -11.12 -5.55
CA ARG A 30 -4.65 -11.87 -4.62
C ARG A 30 -3.44 -12.47 -5.32
N ASP A 31 -3.60 -12.78 -6.61
CA ASP A 31 -2.54 -13.29 -7.48
C ASP A 31 -2.39 -12.38 -8.70
N THR A 32 -1.27 -11.68 -8.77
CA THR A 32 -0.95 -10.79 -9.89
C THR A 32 -0.56 -11.55 -11.16
N GLY A 33 -0.14 -12.80 -11.05
CA GLY A 33 0.07 -13.68 -12.20
C GLY A 33 -1.23 -13.99 -12.92
N MET A 34 -2.29 -14.26 -12.15
CA MET A 34 -3.64 -14.42 -12.72
C MET A 34 -4.12 -13.12 -13.39
N LEU A 35 -3.90 -11.95 -12.75
CA LEU A 35 -4.22 -10.66 -13.35
C LEU A 35 -3.53 -10.51 -14.72
N HIS A 36 -2.22 -10.80 -14.78
CA HIS A 36 -1.46 -10.70 -16.02
C HIS A 36 -1.98 -11.67 -17.08
N TYR A 37 -2.28 -12.91 -16.70
CA TYR A 37 -2.84 -13.91 -17.62
C TYR A 37 -4.17 -13.44 -18.22
N LEU A 38 -5.09 -12.93 -17.41
CA LEU A 38 -6.39 -12.43 -17.86
C LEU A 38 -6.28 -11.22 -18.80
N LEU A 39 -5.19 -10.44 -18.67
CA LEU A 39 -4.90 -9.29 -19.53
C LEU A 39 -4.07 -9.66 -20.78
N GLY A 40 -3.75 -10.94 -20.98
CA GLY A 40 -2.91 -11.38 -22.10
C GLY A 40 -1.45 -10.98 -22.00
N ILE A 41 -0.95 -10.72 -20.77
CA ILE A 41 0.43 -10.32 -20.50
C ILE A 41 1.22 -11.55 -20.10
N PHE A 42 2.01 -12.11 -21.02
CA PHE A 42 2.68 -13.39 -20.82
C PHE A 42 4.20 -13.31 -20.62
N ASN A 43 4.77 -12.11 -20.68
CA ASN A 43 6.21 -11.93 -20.51
C ASN A 43 6.52 -10.62 -19.79
N ARG A 44 7.74 -10.54 -19.25
CA ARG A 44 8.20 -9.42 -18.42
C ARG A 44 8.17 -8.08 -19.16
N ASP A 45 8.60 -8.06 -20.42
CA ASP A 45 8.69 -6.80 -21.19
C ASP A 45 7.30 -6.21 -21.44
N SER A 46 6.32 -7.07 -21.69
CA SER A 46 4.90 -6.67 -21.81
C SER A 46 4.33 -6.10 -20.51
N VAL A 47 4.76 -6.58 -19.34
CA VAL A 47 4.37 -6.00 -18.04
C VAL A 47 4.95 -4.60 -17.89
N PHE A 48 6.25 -4.43 -18.17
CA PHE A 48 6.94 -3.13 -17.99
C PHE A 48 6.43 -2.04 -18.94
N GLY A 49 5.96 -2.41 -20.12
CA GLY A 49 5.34 -1.48 -21.09
C GLY A 49 3.85 -1.22 -20.85
N ASN A 50 3.22 -1.85 -19.87
CA ASN A 50 1.78 -1.78 -19.67
C ASN A 50 1.37 -0.74 -18.63
N LEU A 51 0.26 -0.04 -18.88
CA LEU A 51 -0.32 0.94 -17.94
C LEU A 51 -0.73 0.32 -16.59
N ILE A 52 -0.96 -1.01 -16.56
CA ILE A 52 -1.35 -1.73 -15.35
C ILE A 52 -0.18 -1.91 -14.36
N LEU A 53 1.07 -1.63 -14.75
CA LEU A 53 2.26 -1.91 -13.97
C LEU A 53 2.18 -1.37 -12.54
N GLY A 54 1.76 -0.11 -12.37
CA GLY A 54 1.61 0.51 -11.05
C GLY A 54 0.58 -0.23 -10.18
N SER A 55 -0.61 -0.48 -10.72
CA SER A 55 -1.69 -1.17 -10.00
C SER A 55 -1.36 -2.65 -9.73
N SER A 56 -0.64 -3.30 -10.64
CA SER A 56 -0.14 -4.65 -10.44
C SER A 56 0.89 -4.72 -9.31
N TRP A 57 1.82 -3.75 -9.28
CA TRP A 57 2.78 -3.62 -8.19
C TRP A 57 2.09 -3.38 -6.85
N GLU A 58 1.13 -2.46 -6.79
CA GLU A 58 0.33 -2.20 -5.59
C GLU A 58 -0.38 -3.48 -5.11
N SER A 59 -1.04 -4.21 -6.02
CA SER A 59 -1.69 -5.49 -5.69
C SER A 59 -0.69 -6.52 -5.15
N PHE A 60 0.49 -6.63 -5.75
CA PHE A 60 1.54 -7.53 -5.31
C PHE A 60 2.02 -7.19 -3.90
N VAL A 61 2.32 -5.91 -3.62
CA VAL A 61 2.74 -5.45 -2.30
C VAL A 61 1.67 -5.75 -1.25
N ILE A 62 0.41 -5.41 -1.52
CA ILE A 62 -0.72 -5.67 -0.60
C ILE A 62 -0.86 -7.18 -0.32
N ALA A 63 -0.70 -8.04 -1.32
CA ALA A 63 -0.75 -9.48 -1.14
C ALA A 63 0.39 -9.99 -0.25
N GLN A 64 1.64 -9.55 -0.49
CA GLN A 64 2.81 -9.95 0.29
C GLN A 64 2.72 -9.46 1.74
N VAL A 65 2.37 -8.20 1.95
CA VAL A 65 2.19 -7.63 3.29
C VAL A 65 1.12 -8.39 4.06
N SER A 66 -0.04 -8.62 3.45
CA SER A 66 -1.11 -9.35 4.11
C SER A 66 -0.72 -10.78 4.53
N SER A 67 0.20 -11.41 3.79
CA SER A 67 0.68 -12.76 4.14
C SER A 67 1.70 -12.75 5.29
N ALA A 68 2.33 -11.61 5.55
CA ALA A 68 3.30 -11.42 6.62
C ALA A 68 2.69 -10.94 7.95
N LEU A 69 1.44 -10.46 7.92
CA LEU A 69 0.75 -9.93 9.09
C LEU A 69 0.31 -11.05 10.05
N LEU A 70 0.18 -10.70 11.33
CA LEU A 70 -0.42 -11.54 12.37
C LEU A 70 -1.96 -11.51 12.26
N SER A 71 -2.61 -12.46 12.93
CA SER A 71 -4.09 -12.55 12.95
C SER A 71 -4.78 -11.32 13.52
N ASP A 72 -4.10 -10.56 14.39
CA ASP A 72 -4.63 -9.40 15.10
C ASP A 72 -4.32 -8.09 14.38
N ASP A 73 -3.57 -8.17 13.26
CA ASP A 73 -3.25 -7.00 12.46
C ASP A 73 -4.39 -6.66 11.51
N GLU A 74 -4.70 -5.39 11.43
CA GLU A 74 -5.74 -4.86 10.57
C GLU A 74 -5.09 -4.01 9.47
N MET A 75 -5.60 -4.13 8.24
CA MET A 75 -5.15 -3.35 7.08
C MET A 75 -6.24 -2.41 6.62
N TYR A 76 -5.84 -1.17 6.30
CA TYR A 76 -6.70 -0.13 5.76
C TYR A 76 -5.96 0.68 4.71
N TYR A 77 -6.68 1.51 3.96
CA TYR A 77 -6.15 2.66 3.24
C TYR A 77 -6.80 3.94 3.77
N TYR A 78 -6.24 5.09 3.45
CA TYR A 78 -6.85 6.37 3.75
C TYR A 78 -7.02 7.20 2.49
N ARG A 79 -8.22 7.76 2.27
CA ARG A 79 -8.46 8.67 1.16
C ARG A 79 -9.61 9.61 1.45
N THR A 80 -9.38 10.91 1.22
CA THR A 80 -10.39 11.96 1.30
C THR A 80 -10.80 12.42 -0.09
N HIS A 81 -11.97 13.06 -0.20
CA HIS A 81 -12.39 13.70 -1.45
C HIS A 81 -11.46 14.84 -1.88
N ASP A 82 -10.75 15.47 -0.95
CA ASP A 82 -9.81 16.57 -1.19
C ASP A 82 -8.41 16.11 -1.60
N GLY A 83 -8.22 14.79 -1.80
CA GLY A 83 -7.00 14.20 -2.35
C GLY A 83 -5.90 13.90 -1.32
N ALA A 84 -6.19 13.90 -0.01
CA ALA A 84 -5.29 13.29 0.96
C ALA A 84 -5.39 11.77 0.84
N GLU A 85 -4.26 11.07 0.72
CA GLU A 85 -4.23 9.62 0.50
C GLU A 85 -2.99 8.97 1.13
N ILE A 86 -3.17 7.77 1.69
CA ILE A 86 -2.14 6.80 2.04
C ILE A 86 -2.64 5.42 1.57
N ASP A 87 -1.82 4.71 0.80
CA ASP A 87 -2.21 3.44 0.16
C ASP A 87 -2.38 2.30 1.15
N LEU A 88 -1.59 2.26 2.21
CA LEU A 88 -1.60 1.20 3.20
C LEU A 88 -1.37 1.73 4.60
N LEU A 89 -2.27 1.37 5.49
CA LEU A 89 -2.18 1.56 6.94
C LEU A 89 -2.26 0.19 7.60
N ILE A 90 -1.36 -0.09 8.52
CA ILE A 90 -1.37 -1.31 9.32
C ILE A 90 -1.56 -0.93 10.78
N ARG A 91 -2.53 -1.57 11.42
CA ARG A 91 -2.90 -1.32 12.81
C ARG A 91 -2.74 -2.59 13.63
N ARG A 92 -2.16 -2.46 14.80
CA ARG A 92 -2.03 -3.51 15.82
C ARG A 92 -2.38 -2.94 17.20
N ASN A 93 -3.20 -3.63 17.97
CA ASN A 93 -3.58 -3.21 19.33
C ASN A 93 -4.04 -1.73 19.40
N ASN A 94 -4.87 -1.31 18.47
CA ASN A 94 -5.39 0.06 18.36
C ASN A 94 -4.35 1.16 18.11
N ARG A 95 -3.13 0.82 17.66
CA ARG A 95 -2.06 1.75 17.30
C ARG A 95 -1.60 1.54 15.87
N TRP A 96 -1.09 2.58 15.25
CA TRP A 96 -0.45 2.44 13.94
C TRP A 96 0.86 1.68 14.11
N LEU A 97 0.94 0.52 13.44
CA LEU A 97 2.16 -0.27 13.32
C LEU A 97 3.02 0.28 12.17
N ALA A 98 2.39 0.55 11.03
CA ALA A 98 3.04 1.09 9.85
C ALA A 98 2.06 1.88 8.97
N ALA A 99 2.61 2.81 8.19
CA ALA A 99 1.93 3.48 7.09
C ALA A 99 2.84 3.48 5.86
N ALA A 100 2.28 3.24 4.68
CA ALA A 100 3.06 3.15 3.46
C ALA A 100 2.33 3.71 2.23
N GLU A 101 3.11 4.39 1.37
CA GLU A 101 2.80 4.64 -0.04
C GLU A 101 3.47 3.56 -0.89
N ILE A 102 2.85 3.15 -1.98
CA ILE A 102 3.36 2.10 -2.86
C ILE A 102 3.65 2.71 -4.23
N LYS A 103 4.93 2.72 -4.63
CA LYS A 103 5.36 3.35 -5.88
C LYS A 103 6.22 2.41 -6.71
N PHE A 104 5.83 2.18 -7.96
CA PHE A 104 6.71 1.52 -8.94
C PHE A 104 7.63 2.58 -9.55
N SER A 105 8.69 2.95 -8.83
CA SER A 105 9.61 4.01 -9.25
C SER A 105 11.01 3.80 -8.67
N SER A 106 12.03 4.22 -9.40
CA SER A 106 13.40 4.32 -8.90
C SER A 106 13.71 5.67 -8.25
N ALA A 107 12.83 6.66 -8.43
CA ALA A 107 12.93 8.00 -7.83
C ALA A 107 11.52 8.44 -7.39
N PRO A 108 11.00 7.87 -6.29
CA PRO A 108 9.64 8.16 -5.86
C PRO A 108 9.52 9.58 -5.34
N VAL A 109 8.38 10.20 -5.65
CA VAL A 109 8.01 11.53 -5.15
C VAL A 109 6.69 11.40 -4.40
N LEU A 110 6.60 12.04 -3.24
CA LEU A 110 5.35 12.12 -2.49
C LEU A 110 4.51 13.31 -2.91
N THR A 111 3.21 13.09 -2.93
CA THR A 111 2.21 14.13 -3.17
C THR A 111 1.98 14.96 -1.90
N LYS A 112 1.45 16.18 -2.05
CA LYS A 112 0.97 16.97 -0.90
C LYS A 112 -0.11 16.21 -0.12
N GLY A 113 -0.91 15.41 -0.81
CA GLY A 113 -1.97 14.59 -0.21
C GLY A 113 -1.44 13.59 0.82
N ALA A 114 -0.28 12.97 0.57
CA ALA A 114 0.34 12.05 1.52
C ALA A 114 0.75 12.77 2.82
N TYR A 115 1.35 13.96 2.73
CA TYR A 115 1.69 14.75 3.92
C TYR A 115 0.47 15.21 4.72
N ILE A 116 -0.62 15.60 4.04
CA ILE A 116 -1.89 15.94 4.69
C ILE A 116 -2.45 14.72 5.40
N ALA A 117 -2.42 13.55 4.75
CA ALA A 117 -2.90 12.31 5.35
C ALA A 117 -2.07 11.89 6.58
N MET A 118 -0.75 12.07 6.56
CA MET A 118 0.11 11.85 7.74
C MET A 118 -0.33 12.72 8.93
N GLN A 119 -0.58 14.00 8.68
CA GLN A 119 -1.05 14.93 9.72
C GLN A 119 -2.44 14.55 10.25
N ASP A 120 -3.36 14.19 9.37
CA ASP A 120 -4.73 13.79 9.72
C ASP A 120 -4.78 12.58 10.65
N LEU A 121 -3.84 11.64 10.43
CA LEU A 121 -3.79 10.35 11.10
C LEU A 121 -2.77 10.30 12.25
N GLY A 122 -1.97 11.36 12.43
CA GLY A 122 -0.89 11.37 13.41
C GLY A 122 0.22 10.38 13.09
N ILE A 123 0.51 10.16 11.81
CA ILE A 123 1.56 9.24 11.36
C ILE A 123 2.93 9.92 11.51
N GLU A 124 3.79 9.34 12.32
CA GLU A 124 5.13 9.85 12.58
C GLU A 124 6.15 9.46 11.51
N LEU A 125 5.98 8.28 10.89
CA LEU A 125 6.86 7.78 9.83
C LEU A 125 6.05 7.15 8.71
N LEU A 126 6.25 7.64 7.48
CA LEU A 126 5.69 7.06 6.26
C LEU A 126 6.77 6.33 5.49
N HIS A 127 6.51 5.08 5.14
CA HIS A 127 7.34 4.30 4.24
C HIS A 127 6.89 4.51 2.79
N VAL A 128 7.85 4.55 1.86
CA VAL A 128 7.57 4.50 0.41
C VAL A 128 8.13 3.19 -0.09
N ILE A 129 7.25 2.24 -0.39
CA ILE A 129 7.63 0.89 -0.82
C ILE A 129 7.92 0.89 -2.31
N VAL A 130 9.15 0.52 -2.68
CA VAL A 130 9.64 0.47 -4.06
C VAL A 130 10.11 -0.96 -4.44
N PRO A 131 10.20 -1.27 -5.76
CA PRO A 131 10.63 -2.60 -6.22
C PRO A 131 12.09 -2.94 -5.90
N LYS A 132 12.97 -1.93 -5.93
CA LYS A 132 14.39 -2.13 -5.63
C LYS A 132 14.61 -2.31 -4.13
N ASN A 133 15.61 -3.11 -3.77
CA ASN A 133 16.00 -3.29 -2.38
C ASN A 133 16.83 -2.09 -1.89
N GLU A 134 16.16 -0.99 -1.64
CA GLU A 134 16.72 0.30 -1.22
C GLU A 134 16.23 0.64 0.19
N ASN A 135 17.01 1.44 0.93
CA ASN A 135 16.62 1.92 2.26
C ASN A 135 17.32 3.24 2.57
N TYR A 136 16.62 4.36 2.37
CA TYR A 136 17.16 5.70 2.60
C TYR A 136 16.05 6.70 3.01
N PRO A 137 16.42 7.78 3.75
CA PRO A 137 15.49 8.86 4.04
C PRO A 137 15.20 9.67 2.77
N LEU A 138 13.92 9.86 2.45
CA LEU A 138 13.47 10.71 1.34
C LEU A 138 13.23 12.15 1.80
N ALA A 139 12.66 12.29 3.00
CA ALA A 139 12.39 13.57 3.66
C ALA A 139 12.30 13.35 5.17
N LYS A 140 12.07 14.43 5.92
CA LYS A 140 11.75 14.31 7.34
C LYS A 140 10.50 13.43 7.50
N ASN A 141 10.60 12.39 8.32
CA ASN A 141 9.52 11.45 8.59
C ASN A 141 9.04 10.63 7.37
N VAL A 142 9.86 10.54 6.32
CA VAL A 142 9.57 9.74 5.11
C VAL A 142 10.81 8.92 4.74
N ARG A 143 10.61 7.62 4.55
CA ARG A 143 11.68 6.67 4.23
C ARG A 143 11.33 5.82 3.03
N VAL A 144 12.21 5.77 2.04
CA VAL A 144 12.11 4.79 0.94
C VAL A 144 12.63 3.46 1.43
N ILE A 145 11.91 2.39 1.12
CA ILE A 145 12.27 1.04 1.52
C ILE A 145 11.85 0.05 0.43
N GLY A 146 12.70 -0.93 0.13
CA GLY A 146 12.31 -2.04 -0.72
C GLY A 146 11.29 -2.94 -0.02
N LEU A 147 10.43 -3.63 -0.80
CA LEU A 147 9.40 -4.52 -0.24
C LEU A 147 9.97 -5.54 0.76
N ARG A 148 11.10 -6.17 0.43
CA ARG A 148 11.75 -7.13 1.32
C ARG A 148 12.09 -6.50 2.68
N GLY A 149 12.74 -5.33 2.67
CA GLY A 149 13.08 -4.63 3.91
C GLY A 149 11.86 -4.20 4.73
N PHE A 150 10.74 -3.86 4.05
CA PHE A 150 9.49 -3.55 4.72
C PHE A 150 8.87 -4.79 5.39
N LEU A 151 8.92 -5.95 4.75
CA LEU A 151 8.45 -7.22 5.35
C LEU A 151 9.32 -7.61 6.56
N GLU A 152 10.64 -7.49 6.45
CA GLU A 152 11.57 -7.71 7.57
C GLU A 152 11.30 -6.74 8.75
N PHE A 153 10.97 -5.47 8.46
CA PHE A 153 10.53 -4.49 9.47
C PHE A 153 9.27 -4.97 10.21
N LEU A 154 8.25 -5.43 9.48
CA LEU A 154 7.02 -5.95 10.09
C LEU A 154 7.26 -7.19 10.95
N GLU A 155 8.15 -8.07 10.53
CA GLU A 155 8.53 -9.27 11.28
C GLU A 155 9.26 -8.93 12.58
N ASN A 156 10.15 -7.96 12.57
CA ASN A 156 10.93 -7.54 13.74
C ASN A 156 10.12 -6.69 14.74
N THR A 157 8.90 -6.29 14.37
CA THR A 157 7.99 -5.51 15.24
C THR A 157 6.90 -6.41 15.86
N LYS A 158 7.05 -7.74 15.73
CA LYS A 158 6.13 -8.75 16.29
C LYS A 158 6.23 -8.83 17.81
#